data_b9564a5ab1f965f05f7235210c03973e
#
_entry.id   b9564a5ab1f965f05f7235210c03973e
#
_cell.length_a   1.000
_cell.length_b   1.000
_cell.length_c   1.000
_cell.angle_alpha   90.00
_cell.angle_beta   90.00
_cell.angle_gamma   90.00
#
_symmetry.space_group_name_H-M   'P 1'
#
loop_
_entity.id
_entity.type
_entity.pdbx_description
1 polymer ?
#
loop_
_entity_poly.entity_id
_entity_poly.type
_entity_poly.pdbx_seq_one_letter_code
_entity_poly.pdbx_strand_id
1 'polypeptide(L)'
;MKMSNLFCFGLGYTSLNLAKSLNTYFWSVFGTSRSAVKAKEFKKLGIQVCNFKDVNKFANGNFLSNATHVLISTPPTENGDPVLRFYMETLRSLNKLEWVGYLSSTSVYGDTGDRNASENFKTKPTTPHGRRRAKAEKDWLRLWAEYDGPVHVFRL
;
A
#
# COMPACT_ATOMS: atom_id res chain seq x y z
N MET A 1 8.47 -21.62 -12.80
CA MET A 1 8.84 -20.42 -12.01
C MET A 1 7.56 -19.74 -11.56
N LYS A 2 7.40 -19.39 -10.26
CA LYS A 2 6.16 -18.81 -9.72
C LYS A 2 6.10 -17.32 -10.13
N MET A 3 5.05 -16.89 -10.83
CA MET A 3 4.80 -15.47 -11.09
C MET A 3 4.33 -14.78 -9.80
N SER A 4 4.91 -13.64 -9.48
CA SER A 4 4.51 -12.79 -8.37
C SER A 4 3.50 -11.74 -8.84
N ASN A 5 2.51 -11.44 -7.99
CA ASN A 5 1.46 -10.47 -8.29
C ASN A 5 1.53 -9.33 -7.27
N LEU A 6 1.85 -8.13 -7.74
CA LEU A 6 1.84 -6.92 -6.93
C LEU A 6 0.53 -6.18 -7.10
N PHE A 7 -0.19 -5.95 -6.02
CA PHE A 7 -1.36 -5.08 -5.99
C PHE A 7 -1.05 -3.76 -5.26
N CYS A 8 -1.22 -2.62 -5.94
CA CYS A 8 -0.98 -1.29 -5.38
C CYS A 8 -2.29 -0.58 -5.04
N PHE A 9 -2.60 -0.40 -3.77
CA PHE A 9 -3.63 0.55 -3.38
C PHE A 9 -3.10 1.97 -3.53
N GLY A 10 -3.43 2.61 -4.67
CA GLY A 10 -2.93 3.91 -5.09
C GLY A 10 -1.69 3.82 -5.98
N LEU A 11 -1.90 3.99 -7.28
CA LEU A 11 -0.82 4.16 -8.26
C LEU A 11 -0.37 5.62 -8.28
N GLY A 12 0.42 6.01 -7.28
CA GLY A 12 1.10 7.28 -7.19
C GLY A 12 2.53 7.21 -7.74
N TYR A 13 3.33 8.24 -7.44
CA TYR A 13 4.73 8.33 -7.92
C TYR A 13 5.57 7.10 -7.53
N THR A 14 5.63 6.78 -6.24
CA THR A 14 6.45 5.68 -5.72
C THR A 14 6.00 4.32 -6.27
N SER A 15 4.68 4.04 -6.21
CA SER A 15 4.12 2.78 -6.71
C SER A 15 4.36 2.59 -8.21
N LEU A 16 4.28 3.67 -9.00
CA LEU A 16 4.53 3.61 -10.44
C LEU A 16 6.00 3.36 -10.76
N ASN A 17 6.92 4.01 -10.02
CA ASN A 17 8.35 3.77 -10.23
C ASN A 17 8.74 2.34 -9.83
N LEU A 18 8.20 1.83 -8.72
CA LEU A 18 8.37 0.42 -8.37
C LEU A 18 7.83 -0.49 -9.49
N ALA A 19 6.60 -0.26 -9.96
CA ALA A 19 6.00 -1.06 -11.04
C ALA A 19 6.86 -1.09 -12.31
N LYS A 20 7.46 0.05 -12.67
CA LYS A 20 8.36 0.15 -13.83
C LYS A 20 9.70 -0.58 -13.63
N SER A 21 10.18 -0.71 -12.39
CA SER A 21 11.44 -1.39 -12.08
C SER A 21 11.30 -2.91 -12.03
N LEU A 22 10.07 -3.42 -11.92
CA LEU A 22 9.80 -4.86 -11.87
C LEU A 22 9.88 -5.49 -13.25
N ASN A 23 10.52 -6.65 -13.33
CA ASN A 23 10.60 -7.40 -14.57
C ASN A 23 9.23 -8.04 -14.88
N THR A 24 8.62 -7.64 -16.00
CA THR A 24 7.28 -8.11 -16.42
C THR A 24 7.21 -9.60 -16.73
N TYR A 25 8.34 -10.27 -16.90
CA TYR A 25 8.40 -11.72 -17.07
C TYR A 25 8.07 -12.48 -15.77
N PHE A 26 8.38 -11.86 -14.62
CA PHE A 26 8.17 -12.47 -13.30
C PHE A 26 7.08 -11.80 -12.48
N TRP A 27 6.65 -10.61 -12.88
CA TRP A 27 5.72 -9.79 -12.12
C TRP A 27 4.53 -9.33 -12.95
N SER A 28 3.33 -9.53 -12.41
CA SER A 28 2.13 -8.83 -12.85
C SER A 28 1.80 -7.72 -11.86
N VAL A 29 1.51 -6.53 -12.39
CA VAL A 29 1.21 -5.35 -11.56
C VAL A 29 -0.22 -4.90 -11.79
N PHE A 30 -0.93 -4.72 -10.70
CA PHE A 30 -2.30 -4.23 -10.63
C PHE A 30 -2.37 -3.07 -9.66
N GLY A 31 -3.36 -2.21 -9.78
CA GLY A 31 -3.54 -1.20 -8.76
C GLY A 31 -4.74 -0.30 -8.97
N THR A 32 -4.91 0.62 -8.02
CA THR A 32 -6.04 1.55 -8.04
C THR A 32 -5.61 2.95 -8.45
N SER A 33 -6.45 3.65 -9.22
CA SER A 33 -6.28 5.07 -9.53
C SER A 33 -7.63 5.79 -9.49
N ARG A 34 -7.61 7.03 -9.00
CA ARG A 34 -8.79 7.93 -9.05
C ARG A 34 -8.89 8.68 -10.37
N SER A 35 -7.81 8.77 -11.12
CA SER A 35 -7.74 9.50 -12.37
C SER A 35 -7.91 8.56 -13.55
N ALA A 36 -8.98 8.74 -14.32
CA ALA A 36 -9.22 7.99 -15.55
C ALA A 36 -8.14 8.23 -16.61
N VAL A 37 -7.59 9.44 -16.66
CA VAL A 37 -6.49 9.79 -17.60
C VAL A 37 -5.24 8.99 -17.25
N LYS A 38 -4.80 9.03 -15.99
CA LYS A 38 -3.63 8.25 -15.53
C LYS A 38 -3.87 6.76 -15.67
N ALA A 39 -5.08 6.27 -15.46
CA ALA A 39 -5.40 4.86 -15.65
C ALA A 39 -5.16 4.38 -17.10
N LYS A 40 -5.46 5.23 -18.09
CA LYS A 40 -5.15 4.93 -19.50
C LYS A 40 -3.64 4.88 -19.77
N GLU A 41 -2.87 5.78 -19.16
CA GLU A 41 -1.41 5.77 -19.26
C GLU A 41 -0.79 4.53 -18.63
N PHE A 42 -1.26 4.12 -17.45
CA PHE A 42 -0.78 2.93 -16.76
C PHE A 42 -1.07 1.66 -17.56
N LYS A 43 -2.24 1.57 -18.19
CA LYS A 43 -2.58 0.45 -19.07
C LYS A 43 -1.62 0.31 -20.26
N LYS A 44 -1.12 1.43 -20.82
CA LYS A 44 -0.10 1.39 -21.89
C LYS A 44 1.24 0.81 -21.41
N LEU A 45 1.49 0.85 -20.10
CA LEU A 45 2.67 0.24 -19.46
C LEU A 45 2.42 -1.22 -19.03
N GLY A 46 1.31 -1.83 -19.41
CA GLY A 46 0.94 -3.19 -19.02
C GLY A 46 0.40 -3.31 -17.60
N ILE A 47 0.19 -2.19 -16.88
CA ILE A 47 -0.35 -2.18 -15.52
C ILE A 47 -1.88 -2.18 -15.61
N GLN A 48 -2.51 -3.13 -14.96
CA GLN A 48 -3.97 -3.19 -14.90
C GLN A 48 -4.49 -2.29 -13.77
N VAL A 49 -5.51 -1.48 -14.08
CA VAL A 49 -5.98 -0.41 -13.18
C VAL A 49 -7.47 -0.44 -13.01
N CYS A 50 -7.91 -0.33 -11.76
CA CYS A 50 -9.32 -0.15 -11.41
C CYS A 50 -9.53 1.08 -10.51
N ASN A 51 -10.79 1.43 -10.24
CA ASN A 51 -11.10 2.40 -9.21
C ASN A 51 -10.99 1.73 -7.82
N PHE A 52 -10.64 2.51 -6.79
CA PHE A 52 -10.54 2.01 -5.42
C PHE A 52 -11.84 1.32 -4.94
N LYS A 53 -13.01 1.86 -5.28
CA LYS A 53 -14.31 1.31 -4.87
C LYS A 53 -14.69 0.02 -5.61
N ASP A 54 -14.01 -0.29 -6.70
CA ASP A 54 -14.35 -1.40 -7.59
C ASP A 54 -13.42 -2.61 -7.48
N VAL A 55 -12.46 -2.58 -6.55
CA VAL A 55 -11.47 -3.66 -6.37
C VAL A 55 -12.13 -5.03 -6.24
N ASN A 56 -13.22 -5.13 -5.46
CA ASN A 56 -13.96 -6.38 -5.25
C ASN A 56 -14.99 -6.70 -6.35
N LYS A 57 -15.25 -5.77 -7.29
CA LYS A 57 -16.25 -5.94 -8.35
C LYS A 57 -15.72 -6.53 -9.65
N PHE A 58 -14.40 -6.63 -9.79
CA PHE A 58 -13.79 -7.20 -11.00
C PHE A 58 -13.99 -8.71 -11.04
N ALA A 59 -15.17 -9.11 -11.57
CA ALA A 59 -15.65 -10.48 -11.61
C ALA A 59 -14.78 -11.46 -12.42
N ASN A 60 -13.94 -10.96 -13.35
CA ASN A 60 -13.12 -11.78 -14.23
C ASN A 60 -11.63 -11.80 -13.87
N GLY A 61 -11.24 -11.20 -12.79
CA GLY A 61 -9.86 -11.18 -12.37
C GLY A 61 -9.80 -10.85 -10.91
N ASN A 62 -9.68 -11.83 -10.13
CA ASN A 62 -9.32 -11.76 -8.73
C ASN A 62 -7.95 -11.09 -8.55
N PHE A 63 -7.82 -9.82 -9.01
CA PHE A 63 -6.53 -9.12 -8.98
C PHE A 63 -6.00 -9.05 -7.55
N LEU A 64 -6.85 -8.68 -6.60
CA LEU A 64 -6.46 -8.65 -5.20
C LEU A 64 -6.37 -10.06 -4.62
N SER A 65 -7.31 -10.95 -4.90
CA SER A 65 -7.32 -12.32 -4.34
C SER A 65 -6.17 -13.21 -4.82
N ASN A 66 -5.51 -12.85 -5.92
CA ASN A 66 -4.29 -13.51 -6.36
C ASN A 66 -3.01 -12.76 -5.98
N ALA A 67 -3.11 -11.66 -5.25
CA ALA A 67 -1.94 -10.89 -4.85
C ALA A 67 -1.03 -11.71 -3.93
N THR A 68 0.25 -11.71 -4.26
CA THR A 68 1.33 -12.21 -3.40
C THR A 68 1.98 -11.06 -2.63
N HIS A 69 1.91 -9.85 -3.20
CA HIS A 69 2.47 -8.64 -2.63
C HIS A 69 1.43 -7.51 -2.71
N VAL A 70 1.28 -6.76 -1.64
CA VAL A 70 0.38 -5.61 -1.58
C VAL A 70 1.15 -4.37 -1.14
N LEU A 71 1.03 -3.28 -1.90
CA LEU A 71 1.60 -1.99 -1.55
C LEU A 71 0.49 -0.99 -1.25
N ILE A 72 0.51 -0.40 -0.07
CA ILE A 72 -0.44 0.62 0.36
C ILE A 72 0.21 1.99 0.21
N SER A 73 -0.21 2.74 -0.81
CA SER A 73 0.24 4.10 -1.12
C SER A 73 -0.86 5.15 -0.93
N THR A 74 -2.09 4.71 -0.67
CA THR A 74 -3.19 5.63 -0.34
C THR A 74 -2.95 6.29 1.02
N PRO A 75 -3.14 7.62 1.14
CA PRO A 75 -3.00 8.29 2.42
C PRO A 75 -4.15 7.96 3.37
N PRO A 76 -3.90 7.89 4.68
CA PRO A 76 -4.96 7.80 5.67
C PRO A 76 -5.77 9.11 5.72
N THR A 77 -7.05 8.97 6.03
CA THR A 77 -8.00 10.06 6.19
C THR A 77 -8.25 10.35 7.68
N GLU A 78 -9.12 11.29 7.97
CA GLU A 78 -9.60 11.54 9.35
C GLU A 78 -10.35 10.33 9.92
N ASN A 79 -10.97 9.55 9.04
CA ASN A 79 -11.67 8.30 9.39
C ASN A 79 -10.76 7.07 9.45
N GLY A 80 -9.44 7.24 9.44
CA GLY A 80 -8.45 6.16 9.44
C GLY A 80 -7.95 5.76 8.05
N ASP A 81 -7.21 4.65 8.00
CA ASP A 81 -6.70 4.13 6.74
C ASP A 81 -7.83 3.51 5.89
N PRO A 82 -8.03 3.96 4.65
CA PRO A 82 -9.14 3.47 3.83
C PRO A 82 -8.97 2.00 3.39
N VAL A 83 -7.75 1.50 3.27
CA VAL A 83 -7.53 0.10 2.89
C VAL A 83 -7.90 -0.82 4.05
N LEU A 84 -7.46 -0.52 5.26
CA LEU A 84 -7.89 -1.26 6.46
C LEU A 84 -9.41 -1.22 6.62
N ARG A 85 -10.00 -0.08 6.37
CA ARG A 85 -11.44 0.12 6.58
C ARG A 85 -12.31 -0.66 5.61
N PHE A 86 -11.90 -0.81 4.35
CA PHE A 86 -12.74 -1.38 3.30
C PHE A 86 -12.27 -2.74 2.78
N TYR A 87 -11.01 -3.11 3.01
CA TYR A 87 -10.40 -4.30 2.41
C TYR A 87 -9.70 -5.21 3.42
N MET A 88 -9.80 -4.94 4.71
CA MET A 88 -9.15 -5.73 5.76
C MET A 88 -9.51 -7.22 5.67
N GLU A 89 -10.81 -7.52 5.60
CA GLU A 89 -11.28 -8.91 5.53
C GLU A 89 -10.83 -9.61 4.24
N THR A 90 -10.83 -8.86 3.13
CA THR A 90 -10.30 -9.38 1.86
C THR A 90 -8.81 -9.70 1.98
N LEU A 91 -8.02 -8.79 2.57
CA LEU A 91 -6.58 -9.00 2.76
C LEU A 91 -6.29 -10.20 3.67
N ARG A 92 -7.05 -10.38 4.74
CA ARG A 92 -6.95 -11.53 5.65
C ARG A 92 -7.23 -12.86 4.96
N SER A 93 -8.12 -12.87 3.97
CA SER A 93 -8.48 -14.08 3.22
C SER A 93 -7.47 -14.47 2.13
N LEU A 94 -6.40 -13.68 1.92
CA LEU A 94 -5.40 -13.94 0.88
C LEU A 94 -4.43 -15.05 1.28
N ASN A 95 -4.68 -16.26 0.85
CA ASN A 95 -3.83 -17.43 1.17
C ASN A 95 -2.43 -17.41 0.54
N LYS A 96 -2.17 -16.48 -0.40
CA LYS A 96 -0.90 -16.37 -1.14
C LYS A 96 -0.12 -15.12 -0.78
N LEU A 97 -0.58 -14.34 0.21
CA LEU A 97 0.05 -13.08 0.57
C LEU A 97 1.40 -13.33 1.26
N GLU A 98 2.45 -12.84 0.65
CA GLU A 98 3.84 -12.99 1.10
C GLU A 98 4.41 -11.70 1.67
N TRP A 99 3.84 -10.54 1.29
CA TRP A 99 4.36 -9.24 1.69
C TRP A 99 3.31 -8.12 1.62
N VAL A 100 3.34 -7.25 2.62
CA VAL A 100 2.55 -6.01 2.65
C VAL A 100 3.47 -4.83 2.98
N GLY A 101 3.54 -3.86 2.09
CA GLY A 101 4.27 -2.60 2.29
C GLY A 101 3.32 -1.45 2.54
N TYR A 102 3.48 -0.76 3.67
CA TYR A 102 2.76 0.48 3.96
C TYR A 102 3.68 1.68 3.76
N LEU A 103 3.36 2.54 2.79
CA LEU A 103 4.10 3.79 2.58
C LEU A 103 3.62 4.84 3.59
N SER A 104 4.42 5.03 4.61
CA SER A 104 4.23 6.06 5.63
C SER A 104 4.97 7.36 5.26
N SER A 105 5.32 8.16 6.24
CA SER A 105 6.00 9.44 6.05
C SER A 105 6.90 9.73 7.25
N THR A 106 8.06 10.36 7.00
CA THR A 106 8.94 10.88 8.07
C THR A 106 8.26 11.92 8.97
N SER A 107 7.13 12.49 8.54
CA SER A 107 6.30 13.38 9.39
C SER A 107 5.78 12.73 10.69
N VAL A 108 5.88 11.39 10.81
CA VAL A 108 5.55 10.67 12.04
C VAL A 108 6.54 10.94 13.17
N TYR A 109 7.76 11.36 12.85
CA TYR A 109 8.77 11.70 13.86
C TYR A 109 8.55 13.08 14.51
N GLY A 110 7.85 13.98 13.80
CA GLY A 110 7.68 15.38 14.21
C GLY A 110 8.97 16.18 14.03
N ASP A 111 9.17 17.15 14.91
CA ASP A 111 10.40 17.93 14.92
C ASP A 111 11.51 17.14 15.65
N THR A 112 12.57 16.83 14.92
CA THR A 112 13.75 16.13 15.45
C THR A 112 14.91 17.07 15.76
N GLY A 113 14.75 18.38 15.49
CA GLY A 113 15.87 19.35 15.49
C GLY A 113 16.95 18.90 14.51
N ASP A 114 18.22 19.02 14.91
CA ASP A 114 19.37 18.63 14.08
C ASP A 114 19.68 17.12 14.11
N ARG A 115 18.82 16.28 14.72
CA ARG A 115 19.07 14.85 14.85
C ARG A 115 18.52 14.08 13.66
N ASN A 116 19.33 13.19 13.11
CA ASN A 116 18.87 12.23 12.12
C ASN A 116 17.92 11.21 12.77
N ALA A 117 16.71 11.08 12.24
CA ALA A 117 15.77 10.07 12.68
C ALA A 117 16.08 8.72 12.01
N SER A 118 16.24 7.68 12.80
CA SER A 118 16.26 6.29 12.34
C SER A 118 14.91 5.63 12.55
N GLU A 119 14.73 4.42 12.05
CA GLU A 119 13.52 3.62 12.22
C GLU A 119 13.16 3.35 13.68
N ASN A 120 14.16 3.31 14.56
CA ASN A 120 13.99 3.14 16.02
C ASN A 120 13.65 4.44 16.74
N PHE A 121 13.64 5.57 16.03
CA PHE A 121 13.33 6.86 16.65
C PHE A 121 11.85 6.90 17.04
N LYS A 122 11.58 7.34 18.26
CA LYS A 122 10.20 7.42 18.78
C LYS A 122 9.35 8.36 17.94
N THR A 123 8.21 7.88 17.46
CA THR A 123 7.25 8.72 16.73
C THR A 123 6.60 9.76 17.66
N LYS A 124 6.67 11.04 17.26
CA LYS A 124 6.09 12.18 17.99
C LYS A 124 5.53 13.20 17.00
N PRO A 125 4.51 12.85 16.21
CA PRO A 125 4.02 13.70 15.14
C PRO A 125 3.40 15.00 15.66
N THR A 126 3.79 16.12 15.08
CA THR A 126 3.31 17.46 15.43
C THR A 126 2.17 17.94 14.51
N THR A 127 2.08 17.39 13.29
CA THR A 127 1.07 17.78 12.30
C THR A 127 -0.14 16.82 12.27
N PRO A 128 -1.33 17.27 11.84
CA PRO A 128 -2.49 16.37 11.63
C PRO A 128 -2.19 15.21 10.67
N HIS A 129 -1.44 15.48 9.59
CA HIS A 129 -1.00 14.46 8.64
C HIS A 129 -0.10 13.42 9.30
N GLY A 130 0.93 13.83 10.03
CA GLY A 130 1.82 12.93 10.77
C GLY A 130 1.07 12.09 11.80
N ARG A 131 0.11 12.68 12.53
CA ARG A 131 -0.72 11.94 13.49
C ARG A 131 -1.56 10.84 12.82
N ARG A 132 -2.18 11.15 11.66
CA ARG A 132 -2.94 10.13 10.90
C ARG A 132 -2.03 9.01 10.40
N ARG A 133 -0.83 9.35 9.91
CA ARG A 133 0.16 8.35 9.48
C ARG A 133 0.62 7.46 10.65
N ALA A 134 1.01 8.05 11.77
CA ALA A 134 1.45 7.29 12.95
C ALA A 134 0.35 6.38 13.50
N LYS A 135 -0.92 6.82 13.45
CA LYS A 135 -2.05 5.96 13.81
C LYS A 135 -2.20 4.79 12.84
N ALA A 136 -2.15 5.06 11.54
CA ALA A 136 -2.26 4.02 10.51
C ALA A 136 -1.12 2.98 10.61
N GLU A 137 0.14 3.40 10.86
CA GLU A 137 1.24 2.48 11.14
C GLU A 137 0.92 1.51 12.28
N LYS A 138 0.43 2.04 13.41
CA LYS A 138 0.07 1.21 14.56
C LYS A 138 -1.07 0.25 14.24
N ASP A 139 -2.09 0.72 13.51
CA ASP A 139 -3.24 -0.10 13.14
C ASP A 139 -2.80 -1.25 12.20
N TRP A 140 -1.92 -0.98 11.22
CA TRP A 140 -1.33 -1.99 10.34
C TRP A 140 -0.48 -3.01 11.09
N LEU A 141 0.47 -2.56 11.91
CA LEU A 141 1.38 -3.45 12.64
C LEU A 141 0.63 -4.31 13.67
N ARG A 142 -0.34 -3.73 14.40
CA ARG A 142 -1.15 -4.49 15.35
C ARG A 142 -1.97 -5.57 14.67
N LEU A 143 -2.66 -5.21 13.60
CA LEU A 143 -3.50 -6.14 12.87
C LEU A 143 -2.73 -7.37 12.42
N TRP A 144 -1.53 -7.17 11.88
CA TRP A 144 -0.75 -8.26 11.34
C TRP A 144 0.07 -8.99 12.41
N ALA A 145 0.37 -8.38 13.54
CA ALA A 145 0.90 -9.10 14.70
C ALA A 145 -0.08 -10.17 15.23
N GLU A 146 -1.38 -9.89 15.13
CA GLU A 146 -2.44 -10.84 15.50
C GLU A 146 -2.57 -12.01 14.51
N TYR A 147 -2.10 -11.86 13.26
CA TYR A 147 -2.26 -12.84 12.17
C TYR A 147 -0.94 -13.35 11.57
N ASP A 148 0.20 -13.07 12.23
CA ASP A 148 1.56 -13.41 11.75
C ASP A 148 1.83 -12.94 10.30
N GLY A 149 1.35 -11.75 9.97
CA GLY A 149 1.40 -11.19 8.62
C GLY A 149 2.67 -10.41 8.30
N PRO A 150 3.10 -10.40 7.03
CA PRO A 150 4.38 -9.83 6.60
C PRO A 150 4.30 -8.32 6.33
N VAL A 151 3.91 -7.50 7.32
CA VAL A 151 3.79 -6.04 7.15
C VAL A 151 5.10 -5.31 7.38
N HIS A 152 5.48 -4.46 6.42
CA HIS A 152 6.62 -3.57 6.49
C HIS A 152 6.17 -2.11 6.33
N VAL A 153 6.68 -1.22 7.18
CA VAL A 153 6.40 0.21 7.14
C VAL A 153 7.58 0.98 6.57
N PHE A 154 7.35 1.77 5.53
CA PHE A 154 8.35 2.61 4.88
C PHE A 154 8.04 4.08 5.15
N ARG A 155 8.88 4.77 5.91
CA ARG A 155 8.76 6.20 6.23
C ARG A 155 9.56 7.02 5.21
N LEU A 156 8.85 7.53 4.21
CA LEU A 156 9.40 8.32 3.10
C LEU A 156 9.39 9.82 3.40
#